data_bb8349f68b0d4d92fec3aa67ea3ff739
#
_entry.id   bb8349f68b0d4d92fec3aa67ea3ff739
#
_cell.length_a   1.000
_cell.length_b   1.000
_cell.length_c   1.000
_cell.angle_alpha   90.00
_cell.angle_beta   90.00
_cell.angle_gamma   90.00
#
_symmetry.space_group_name_H-M   'P 1'
#
loop_
_entity.id
_entity.type
_entity.pdbx_description
1 polymer ?
#
loop_
_entity_poly.entity_id
_entity_poly.type
_entity_poly.pdbx_seq_one_letter_code
_entity_poly.pdbx_strand_id
1 'polypeptide(L)'
;MPSPASTPTRIPLQRDNAGDYVQATVNGTQRVRFILDTGCSDVSLSKTVVARLRAEGSLTAADSLGTATFSTANGKVQGERFLLRSLQVGSRTVYKVVGSVTYSTASEDIMLLGQTFLRKFKSWSIDNGKAELVLE
;
A
#
# COMPACT_ATOMS: atom_id res chain seq x y z
N MET A 1 -28.27 7.24 -21.87
CA MET A 1 -28.38 7.71 -20.49
C MET A 1 -27.02 7.67 -19.81
N PRO A 2 -26.49 8.79 -19.36
CA PRO A 2 -25.24 8.74 -18.64
C PRO A 2 -25.42 7.99 -17.33
N SER A 3 -24.42 7.20 -16.95
CA SER A 3 -24.40 6.56 -15.65
C SER A 3 -24.36 7.63 -14.57
N PRO A 4 -25.06 7.44 -13.45
CA PRO A 4 -24.89 8.35 -12.34
C PRO A 4 -23.42 8.39 -11.94
N ALA A 5 -22.94 9.57 -11.55
CA ALA A 5 -21.61 9.69 -11.00
C ALA A 5 -21.48 8.72 -9.81
N SER A 6 -20.45 7.89 -9.81
CA SER A 6 -20.22 6.99 -8.68
C SER A 6 -19.97 7.81 -7.42
N THR A 7 -20.59 7.38 -6.33
CA THR A 7 -20.34 7.97 -5.03
C THR A 7 -18.89 7.72 -4.64
N PRO A 8 -18.14 8.75 -4.22
CA PRO A 8 -16.78 8.56 -3.75
C PRO A 8 -16.73 7.62 -2.54
N THR A 9 -15.71 6.80 -2.47
CA THR A 9 -15.43 6.00 -1.28
C THR A 9 -14.64 6.84 -0.29
N ARG A 10 -15.12 6.93 0.93
CA ARG A 10 -14.49 7.68 2.01
C ARG A 10 -13.93 6.73 3.04
N ILE A 11 -12.63 6.86 3.31
CA ILE A 11 -11.90 5.96 4.18
C ILE A 11 -11.35 6.75 5.35
N PRO A 12 -11.70 6.38 6.60
CA PRO A 12 -11.20 7.09 7.77
C PRO A 12 -9.69 7.06 7.86
N LEU A 13 -9.10 8.20 8.18
CA LEU A 13 -7.68 8.33 8.48
C LEU A 13 -7.50 8.42 9.99
N GLN A 14 -6.63 7.59 10.54
CA GLN A 14 -6.19 7.71 11.92
C GLN A 14 -4.96 8.62 11.93
N ARG A 15 -5.08 9.79 12.55
CA ARG A 15 -4.01 10.79 12.57
C ARG A 15 -3.26 10.78 13.88
N ASP A 16 -1.92 10.78 13.78
CA ASP A 16 -1.04 10.99 14.91
C ASP A 16 0.21 11.78 14.46
N ASN A 17 1.22 11.87 15.33
CA ASN A 17 2.43 12.63 15.03
C ASN A 17 3.26 12.03 13.89
N ALA A 18 3.09 10.77 13.57
CA ALA A 18 3.83 10.09 12.50
C ALA A 18 3.16 10.24 11.13
N GLY A 19 1.86 10.52 11.08
CA GLY A 19 1.15 10.72 9.83
C GLY A 19 -0.29 10.24 9.85
N ASP A 20 -0.81 9.98 8.66
CA ASP A 20 -2.17 9.51 8.45
C ASP A 20 -2.15 8.01 8.17
N TYR A 21 -2.88 7.23 8.96
CA TYR A 21 -2.92 5.77 8.82
C TYR A 21 -4.25 5.29 8.27
N VAL A 22 -4.20 4.24 7.47
CA VAL A 22 -5.38 3.53 7.00
C VAL A 22 -5.26 2.05 7.30
N GLN A 23 -6.41 1.41 7.56
CA GLN A 23 -6.50 -0.04 7.71
C GLN A 23 -6.65 -0.68 6.33
N ALA A 24 -5.99 -1.80 6.15
CA ALA A 24 -6.02 -2.51 4.87
C ALA A 24 -5.90 -4.02 5.07
N THR A 25 -6.27 -4.77 4.04
CA THR A 25 -6.07 -6.22 3.99
C THR A 25 -5.29 -6.56 2.73
N VAL A 26 -4.15 -7.20 2.91
CA VAL A 26 -3.25 -7.59 1.81
C VAL A 26 -3.52 -9.04 1.44
N ASN A 27 -3.70 -9.28 0.14
CA ASN A 27 -3.94 -10.62 -0.44
C ASN A 27 -5.08 -11.39 0.27
N GLY A 28 -6.06 -10.66 0.77
CA GLY A 28 -7.25 -11.23 1.40
C GLY A 28 -7.05 -11.78 2.81
N THR A 29 -5.84 -11.79 3.34
CA THR A 29 -5.52 -12.50 4.61
C THR A 29 -4.83 -11.63 5.65
N GLN A 30 -3.90 -10.77 5.27
CA GLN A 30 -3.11 -10.00 6.23
C GLN A 30 -3.73 -8.63 6.47
N ARG A 31 -4.28 -8.43 7.66
CA ARG A 31 -4.77 -7.13 8.11
C ARG A 31 -3.59 -6.31 8.60
N VAL A 32 -3.43 -5.13 8.04
CA VAL A 32 -2.30 -4.25 8.30
C VAL A 32 -2.75 -2.81 8.39
N ARG A 33 -1.86 -1.97 8.91
CA ARG A 33 -2.05 -0.53 8.95
C ARG A 33 -0.95 0.12 8.14
N PHE A 34 -1.32 0.92 7.15
CA PHE A 34 -0.39 1.68 6.33
C PHE A 34 -0.37 3.14 6.73
N ILE A 35 0.80 3.75 6.61
CA ILE A 35 0.92 5.21 6.54
C ILE A 35 0.61 5.61 5.10
N LEU A 36 -0.31 6.53 4.90
CA LEU A 36 -0.58 7.09 3.58
C LEU A 36 0.59 8.00 3.19
N ASP A 37 1.32 7.60 2.15
CA ASP A 37 2.50 8.33 1.67
C ASP A 37 2.38 8.60 0.17
N THR A 38 1.88 9.77 -0.17
CA THR A 38 1.68 10.18 -1.55
C THR A 38 2.98 10.39 -2.33
N GLY A 39 4.09 10.53 -1.62
CA GLY A 39 5.43 10.64 -2.21
C GLY A 39 6.11 9.31 -2.48
N CYS A 40 5.58 8.21 -1.95
CA CYS A 40 6.12 6.87 -2.20
C CYS A 40 5.53 6.29 -3.49
N SER A 41 6.37 5.70 -4.34
CA SER A 41 5.88 5.15 -5.61
C SER A 41 5.13 3.84 -5.42
N ASP A 42 5.67 2.92 -4.65
CA ASP A 42 5.09 1.59 -4.45
C ASP A 42 4.26 1.51 -3.16
N VAL A 43 3.54 0.40 -3.00
CA VAL A 43 3.04 -0.03 -1.69
C VAL A 43 4.19 -0.73 -0.99
N SER A 44 4.74 -0.13 0.05
CA SER A 44 5.89 -0.66 0.76
C SER A 44 5.44 -1.53 1.93
N LEU A 45 5.92 -2.77 1.97
CA LEU A 45 5.61 -3.73 3.01
C LEU A 45 6.81 -4.00 3.90
N SER A 46 6.55 -4.29 5.17
CA SER A 46 7.58 -4.74 6.09
C SER A 46 8.03 -6.16 5.75
N LYS A 47 9.26 -6.51 6.14
CA LYS A 47 9.78 -7.87 5.99
C LYS A 47 8.89 -8.90 6.69
N THR A 48 8.37 -8.56 7.85
CA THR A 48 7.49 -9.44 8.63
C THR A 48 6.22 -9.80 7.86
N VAL A 49 5.57 -8.79 7.27
CA VAL A 49 4.34 -9.03 6.49
C VAL A 49 4.64 -9.85 5.24
N VAL A 50 5.73 -9.53 4.54
CA VAL A 50 6.14 -10.31 3.36
C VAL A 50 6.41 -11.76 3.73
N ALA A 51 7.09 -12.01 4.84
CA ALA A 51 7.35 -13.38 5.31
C ALA A 51 6.04 -14.14 5.59
N ARG A 52 5.04 -13.48 6.18
CA ARG A 52 3.72 -14.09 6.43
C ARG A 52 3.00 -14.42 5.13
N LEU A 53 3.02 -13.50 4.15
CA LEU A 53 2.40 -13.74 2.86
C LEU A 53 3.04 -14.92 2.14
N ARG A 54 4.36 -15.05 2.23
CA ARG A 54 5.10 -16.18 1.64
C ARG A 54 4.79 -17.48 2.37
N ALA A 55 4.76 -17.45 3.69
CA ALA A 55 4.47 -18.65 4.50
C ALA A 55 3.08 -19.22 4.22
N GLU A 56 2.08 -18.35 3.99
CA GLU A 56 0.71 -18.79 3.67
C GLU A 56 0.49 -19.05 2.18
N GLY A 57 1.50 -18.82 1.34
CA GLY A 57 1.43 -19.10 -0.09
C GLY A 57 0.68 -18.06 -0.93
N SER A 58 0.34 -16.91 -0.35
CA SER A 58 -0.33 -15.84 -1.10
C SER A 58 0.63 -14.90 -1.82
N LEU A 59 1.93 -15.03 -1.56
CA LEU A 59 2.99 -14.36 -2.30
C LEU A 59 4.05 -15.41 -2.63
N THR A 60 4.24 -15.69 -3.92
CA THR A 60 5.15 -16.73 -4.39
C THR A 60 6.16 -16.15 -5.38
N ALA A 61 7.11 -16.98 -5.83
CA ALA A 61 8.07 -16.58 -6.84
C ALA A 61 7.40 -16.13 -8.14
N ALA A 62 6.21 -16.65 -8.45
CA ALA A 62 5.44 -16.23 -9.63
C ALA A 62 4.99 -14.78 -9.55
N ASP A 63 4.88 -14.22 -8.36
CA ASP A 63 4.47 -12.83 -8.15
C ASP A 63 5.66 -11.86 -8.19
N SER A 64 6.91 -12.35 -8.21
CA SER A 64 8.10 -11.50 -8.16
C SER A 64 8.28 -10.71 -9.46
N LEU A 65 8.63 -9.45 -9.32
CA LEU A 65 9.05 -8.57 -10.41
C LEU A 65 10.57 -8.36 -10.41
N GLY A 66 11.27 -9.05 -9.53
CA GLY A 66 12.71 -9.02 -9.44
C GLY A 66 13.26 -8.07 -8.39
N THR A 67 14.58 -8.03 -8.29
CA THR A 67 15.27 -7.15 -7.36
C THR A 67 15.29 -5.72 -7.88
N ALA A 68 15.38 -4.77 -6.95
CA ALA A 68 15.42 -3.36 -7.28
C ALA A 68 16.28 -2.61 -6.26
N THR A 69 16.80 -1.46 -6.67
CA THR A 69 17.51 -0.55 -5.78
C THR A 69 16.62 0.63 -5.46
N PHE A 70 16.46 0.91 -4.17
CA PHE A 70 15.61 1.99 -3.69
C PHE A 70 16.47 3.09 -3.08
N SER A 71 16.11 4.34 -3.36
CA SER A 71 16.73 5.50 -2.72
C SER A 71 15.99 5.81 -1.42
N THR A 72 16.74 5.91 -0.33
CA THR A 72 16.21 6.27 0.98
C THR A 72 16.97 7.48 1.52
N ALA A 73 16.50 8.03 2.63
CA ALA A 73 17.18 9.12 3.31
C ALA A 73 18.60 8.74 3.73
N ASN A 74 18.87 7.46 3.95
CA ASN A 74 20.17 6.93 4.40
C ASN A 74 21.00 6.35 3.25
N GLY A 75 20.62 6.60 2.01
CA GLY A 75 21.31 6.11 0.83
C GLY A 75 20.50 5.07 0.08
N LYS A 76 21.18 4.29 -0.77
CA LYS A 76 20.54 3.26 -1.60
C LYS A 76 20.48 1.94 -0.86
N VAL A 77 19.35 1.25 -0.97
CA VAL A 77 19.16 -0.09 -0.40
C VAL A 77 18.64 -1.04 -1.48
N GLN A 78 19.00 -2.30 -1.37
CA GLN A 78 18.46 -3.35 -2.23
C GLN A 78 17.13 -3.84 -1.69
N GLY A 79 16.27 -4.29 -2.59
CA GLY A 79 15.00 -4.87 -2.23
C GLY A 79 14.39 -5.64 -3.40
N GLU A 80 13.11 -5.92 -3.28
CA GLU A 80 12.36 -6.67 -4.28
C GLU A 80 11.02 -5.98 -4.54
N ARG A 81 10.59 -6.02 -5.79
CA ARG A 81 9.22 -5.67 -6.20
C ARG A 81 8.46 -6.92 -6.55
N PHE A 82 7.16 -6.89 -6.29
CA PHE A 82 6.26 -7.99 -6.57
C PHE A 82 4.85 -7.45 -6.82
N LEU A 83 4.00 -8.30 -7.37
CA LEU A 83 2.58 -7.98 -7.53
C LEU A 83 1.80 -8.54 -6.34
N LEU A 84 1.15 -7.66 -5.61
CA LEU A 84 0.14 -8.05 -4.64
C LEU A 84 -1.10 -8.47 -5.42
N ARG A 85 -1.68 -9.62 -5.06
CA ARG A 85 -2.87 -10.15 -5.74
C ARG A 85 -4.07 -9.27 -5.50
N SER A 86 -4.23 -8.81 -4.26
CA SER A 86 -5.28 -7.86 -3.91
C SER A 86 -4.86 -6.96 -2.76
N LEU A 87 -5.45 -5.78 -2.73
CA LEU A 87 -5.29 -4.84 -1.63
C LEU A 87 -6.65 -4.19 -1.38
N GLN A 88 -7.21 -4.45 -0.21
CA GLN A 88 -8.48 -3.88 0.21
C GLN A 88 -8.24 -2.76 1.21
N VAL A 89 -8.76 -1.58 0.88
CA VAL A 89 -8.72 -0.41 1.76
C VAL A 89 -10.16 0.10 1.88
N GLY A 90 -10.70 0.03 3.08
CA GLY A 90 -12.13 0.29 3.28
C GLY A 90 -12.97 -0.70 2.48
N SER A 91 -13.95 -0.21 1.73
CA SER A 91 -14.81 -1.03 0.88
C SER A 91 -14.23 -1.28 -0.53
N ARG A 92 -13.06 -0.75 -0.82
CA ARG A 92 -12.47 -0.86 -2.18
C ARG A 92 -11.38 -1.92 -2.19
N THR A 93 -11.46 -2.83 -3.14
CA THR A 93 -10.44 -3.83 -3.42
C THR A 93 -9.88 -3.58 -4.80
N VAL A 94 -8.55 -3.48 -4.89
CA VAL A 94 -7.84 -3.39 -6.16
C VAL A 94 -6.92 -4.59 -6.32
N TYR A 95 -6.55 -4.89 -7.55
CA TYR A 95 -5.79 -6.10 -7.89
C TYR A 95 -4.50 -5.74 -8.60
N LYS A 96 -3.52 -6.64 -8.53
CA LYS A 96 -2.24 -6.49 -9.23
C LYS A 96 -1.56 -5.17 -8.88
N VAL A 97 -1.40 -4.93 -7.59
CA VAL A 97 -0.77 -3.72 -7.07
C VAL A 97 0.71 -3.98 -6.88
N VAL A 98 1.57 -3.13 -7.43
CA VAL A 98 3.01 -3.27 -7.23
C VAL A 98 3.36 -2.94 -5.79
N GLY A 99 3.92 -3.92 -5.11
CA GLY A 99 4.45 -3.78 -3.76
C GLY A 99 5.97 -3.93 -3.77
N SER A 100 6.58 -3.52 -2.68
CA SER A 100 8.02 -3.64 -2.50
C SER A 100 8.38 -3.93 -1.05
N VAL A 101 9.54 -4.54 -0.88
CA VAL A 101 10.18 -4.74 0.42
C VAL A 101 11.66 -4.39 0.28
N THR A 102 12.21 -3.73 1.27
CA THR A 102 13.66 -3.44 1.29
C THR A 102 14.37 -4.41 2.22
N TYR A 103 15.63 -4.71 1.90
CA TYR A 103 16.46 -5.64 2.67
C TYR A 103 17.33 -4.94 3.70
N SER A 104 17.06 -3.67 3.98
CA SER A 104 17.80 -2.92 4.97
C SER A 104 17.76 -3.58 6.34
N THR A 105 18.90 -3.63 7.02
CA THR A 105 18.98 -4.11 8.40
C THR A 105 18.50 -3.07 9.41
N ALA A 106 18.45 -1.81 9.02
CA ALA A 106 17.85 -0.74 9.81
C ALA A 106 16.32 -0.82 9.78
N SER A 107 15.79 -2.01 9.86
CA SER A 107 14.42 -2.32 9.56
C SER A 107 13.48 -1.67 10.50
N GLU A 108 12.75 -0.80 9.96
CA GLU A 108 11.51 -0.35 10.50
C GLU A 108 10.41 -1.21 9.94
N ASP A 109 9.43 -1.59 10.76
CA ASP A 109 8.21 -2.22 10.28
C ASP A 109 7.31 -1.17 9.62
N ILE A 110 7.91 -0.37 8.74
CA ILE A 110 7.22 0.71 8.05
C ILE A 110 6.43 0.14 6.89
N MET A 111 5.15 0.48 6.87
CA MET A 111 4.21 0.10 5.83
C MET A 111 3.68 1.37 5.19
N LEU A 112 3.95 1.56 3.89
CA LEU A 112 3.59 2.79 3.18
C LEU A 112 2.60 2.49 2.06
N LEU A 113 1.50 3.23 2.03
CA LEU A 113 0.51 3.14 0.97
C LEU A 113 0.81 4.23 -0.06
N GLY A 114 1.42 3.85 -1.16
CA GLY A 114 1.94 4.77 -2.16
C GLY A 114 1.14 4.82 -3.46
N GLN A 115 1.79 5.35 -4.50
CA GLN A 115 1.16 5.69 -5.77
C GLN A 115 0.63 4.49 -6.54
N THR A 116 1.25 3.30 -6.42
CA THR A 116 0.76 2.12 -7.15
C THR A 116 -0.64 1.69 -6.70
N PHE A 117 -1.02 2.01 -5.46
CA PHE A 117 -2.41 1.89 -5.00
C PHE A 117 -3.25 3.07 -5.50
N LEU A 118 -2.81 4.29 -5.23
CA LEU A 118 -3.59 5.50 -5.51
C LEU A 118 -3.92 5.64 -7.00
N ARG A 119 -3.01 5.24 -7.87
CA ARG A 119 -3.20 5.29 -9.33
C ARG A 119 -4.22 4.28 -9.88
N LYS A 120 -4.68 3.35 -9.06
CA LYS A 120 -5.77 2.45 -9.43
C LYS A 120 -7.11 3.17 -9.52
N PHE A 121 -7.20 4.39 -9.00
CA PHE A 121 -8.41 5.19 -8.96
C PHE A 121 -8.31 6.34 -9.95
N LYS A 122 -9.47 6.78 -10.44
CA LYS A 122 -9.55 7.93 -11.34
C LYS A 122 -9.00 9.19 -10.66
N SER A 123 -9.32 9.35 -9.38
CA SER A 123 -8.82 10.46 -8.58
C SER A 123 -8.83 10.09 -7.11
N TRP A 124 -8.03 10.81 -6.34
CA TRP A 124 -8.00 10.69 -4.89
C TRP A 124 -7.77 12.08 -4.28
N SER A 125 -8.24 12.24 -3.05
CA SER A 125 -8.03 13.47 -2.29
C SER A 125 -8.05 13.16 -0.80
N ILE A 126 -7.60 14.12 0.00
CA ILE A 126 -7.69 14.05 1.45
C ILE A 126 -8.62 15.16 1.93
N ASP A 127 -9.67 14.75 2.62
CA ASP A 127 -10.57 15.68 3.30
C ASP A 127 -10.04 15.90 4.70
N ASN A 128 -9.36 17.02 4.90
CA ASN A 128 -8.74 17.33 6.19
C ASN A 128 -9.77 17.63 7.28
N GLY A 129 -10.92 18.17 6.91
CA GLY A 129 -11.97 18.48 7.87
C GLY A 129 -12.60 17.24 8.50
N LYS A 130 -12.72 16.18 7.71
CA LYS A 130 -13.30 14.90 8.16
C LYS A 130 -12.23 13.85 8.47
N ALA A 131 -10.97 14.11 8.18
CA ALA A 131 -9.86 13.15 8.28
C ALA A 131 -10.18 11.87 7.48
N GLU A 132 -10.42 12.04 6.18
CA GLU A 132 -10.77 10.94 5.28
C GLU A 132 -9.94 10.97 4.00
N LEU A 133 -9.56 9.79 3.53
CA LEU A 133 -9.07 9.58 2.17
C LEU A 133 -10.31 9.36 1.28
N VAL A 134 -10.41 10.13 0.21
CA VAL A 134 -11.54 10.07 -0.72
C VAL A 134 -11.04 9.48 -2.04
N LEU A 135 -11.64 8.37 -2.46
CA LEU A 135 -11.28 7.65 -3.68
C LEU A 135 -12.43 7.67 -4.67
N GLU A 136 -12.12 7.96 -5.93
CA GLU A 136 -13.10 7.93 -7.01
C GLU A 136 -12.72 6.95 -8.12
#